data_44b37890e0d688de0764cef7df2ec1da
#
_entry.id   44b37890e0d688de0764cef7df2ec1da
#
_cell.length_a   1.000
_cell.length_b   1.000
_cell.length_c   1.000
_cell.angle_alpha   90.00
_cell.angle_beta   90.00
_cell.angle_gamma   90.00
#
_symmetry.space_group_name_H-M   'P 1'
#
loop_
_entity.id
_entity.type
_entity.pdbx_description
1 polymer ?
#
loop_
_entity_poly.entity_id
_entity_poly.type
_entity_poly.pdbx_seq_one_letter_code
_entity_poly.pdbx_strand_id
1 'polypeptide(L)'
;MSAFVRVPPLRVLRGLLTALLIVALHPAGAHAQPGDPEREQVRAVALKAAELIAARGLEAAAAAFNRDGEFKHGALYVTVIDFAGVWKVYPPRPAGVGVSVINVKDPDGRDIVRDILSVARDAGEGWVEYRWLNPASDRIEPKTTFVKRVPGQDLVAYVGLYH
;
A
#
# COMPACT_ATOMS: atom_id res chain seq x y z
N MET A 1 -87.25 38.06 39.52
CA MET A 1 -86.50 38.41 38.29
C MET A 1 -85.02 38.25 38.65
N SER A 2 -84.48 37.03 38.33
CA SER A 2 -83.10 36.68 38.70
C SER A 2 -82.24 36.75 37.45
N ALA A 3 -81.26 37.61 37.51
CA ALA A 3 -80.23 37.76 36.45
C ALA A 3 -79.17 36.71 36.64
N PHE A 4 -79.03 35.79 35.67
CA PHE A 4 -77.93 34.85 35.60
C PHE A 4 -76.66 35.57 35.01
N VAL A 5 -75.62 35.67 35.81
CA VAL A 5 -74.32 36.10 35.36
C VAL A 5 -73.59 34.89 34.82
N ARG A 6 -73.27 34.94 33.53
CA ARG A 6 -72.50 33.90 32.79
C ARG A 6 -71.01 34.21 32.88
N VAL A 7 -70.23 33.36 33.55
CA VAL A 7 -68.81 33.39 33.62
C VAL A 7 -68.21 32.68 32.38
N PRO A 8 -67.30 33.29 31.59
CA PRO A 8 -66.72 32.58 30.48
C PRO A 8 -65.59 31.64 30.94
N PRO A 9 -65.31 30.53 30.22
CA PRO A 9 -64.30 29.54 30.59
C PRO A 9 -62.90 30.07 30.28
N LEU A 10 -62.01 29.83 31.23
CA LEU A 10 -60.55 30.11 31.18
C LEU A 10 -59.89 29.24 30.10
N ARG A 11 -59.38 29.85 29.04
CA ARG A 11 -58.58 29.17 28.01
C ARG A 11 -57.21 28.90 28.57
N VAL A 12 -56.94 27.63 28.88
CA VAL A 12 -55.57 27.16 29.21
C VAL A 12 -54.74 27.11 27.93
N LEU A 13 -53.82 28.08 27.85
CA LEU A 13 -52.80 28.17 26.78
C LEU A 13 -51.75 27.09 27.05
N ARG A 14 -51.82 25.96 26.33
CA ARG A 14 -50.75 24.96 26.34
C ARG A 14 -49.58 25.50 25.56
N GLY A 15 -48.54 25.98 26.26
CA GLY A 15 -47.26 26.29 25.69
C GLY A 15 -46.55 25.03 25.23
N LEU A 16 -46.40 24.85 23.93
CA LEU A 16 -45.49 23.86 23.35
C LEU A 16 -44.04 24.34 23.58
N LEU A 17 -43.36 23.72 24.53
CA LEU A 17 -41.91 23.84 24.65
C LEU A 17 -41.27 23.01 23.53
N THR A 18 -40.91 23.63 22.44
CA THR A 18 -40.08 22.98 21.38
C THR A 18 -38.65 22.96 21.88
N ALA A 19 -38.22 21.82 22.43
CA ALA A 19 -36.81 21.59 22.74
C ALA A 19 -36.03 21.44 21.44
N LEU A 20 -35.24 22.46 21.10
CA LEU A 20 -34.32 22.45 19.98
C LEU A 20 -33.11 21.58 20.35
N LEU A 21 -33.10 20.33 19.90
CA LEU A 21 -31.98 19.41 20.06
C LEU A 21 -30.87 19.84 19.08
N ILE A 22 -29.90 20.62 19.56
CA ILE A 22 -28.68 20.93 18.80
C ILE A 22 -27.82 19.68 18.81
N VAL A 23 -27.91 18.88 17.74
CA VAL A 23 -26.94 17.81 17.46
C VAL A 23 -25.66 18.50 17.04
N ALA A 24 -24.70 18.62 17.97
CA ALA A 24 -23.35 19.03 17.65
C ALA A 24 -22.72 17.94 16.76
N LEU A 25 -22.67 18.19 15.44
CA LEU A 25 -21.85 17.41 14.52
C LEU A 25 -20.38 17.69 14.90
N HIS A 26 -19.80 16.80 15.69
CA HIS A 26 -18.35 16.76 15.86
C HIS A 26 -17.78 16.24 14.55
N PRO A 27 -16.89 16.99 13.87
CA PRO A 27 -16.14 16.38 12.78
C PRO A 27 -15.32 15.27 13.43
N ALA A 28 -15.65 14.01 13.08
CA ALA A 28 -14.79 12.89 13.36
C ALA A 28 -13.47 13.18 12.64
N GLY A 29 -12.50 13.70 13.38
CA GLY A 29 -11.15 13.81 12.91
C GLY A 29 -10.76 12.41 12.45
N ALA A 30 -10.53 12.24 11.13
CA ALA A 30 -9.94 11.04 10.60
C ALA A 30 -8.55 10.94 11.24
N HIS A 31 -8.47 10.23 12.36
CA HIS A 31 -7.20 9.75 12.87
C HIS A 31 -6.73 8.78 11.80
N ALA A 32 -5.75 9.23 10.98
CA ALA A 32 -4.99 8.32 10.15
C ALA A 32 -4.48 7.23 11.10
N GLN A 33 -4.98 6.01 10.90
CA GLN A 33 -4.46 4.87 11.65
C GLN A 33 -2.96 4.81 11.36
N PRO A 34 -2.09 4.61 12.36
CA PRO A 34 -0.67 4.39 12.12
C PRO A 34 -0.58 3.29 11.06
N GLY A 35 0.04 3.58 9.93
CA GLY A 35 0.26 2.60 8.87
C GLY A 35 0.96 1.39 9.47
N ASP A 36 0.67 0.21 8.95
CA ASP A 36 1.37 -1.02 9.33
C ASP A 36 2.89 -0.76 9.27
N PRO A 37 3.63 -0.85 10.40
CA PRO A 37 5.07 -0.52 10.45
C PRO A 37 5.91 -1.34 9.46
N GLU A 38 5.51 -2.59 9.20
CA GLU A 38 6.20 -3.47 8.26
C GLU A 38 5.97 -3.03 6.81
N ARG A 39 4.77 -2.60 6.47
CA ARG A 39 4.48 -2.00 5.16
C ARG A 39 5.25 -0.70 4.94
N GLU A 40 5.33 0.16 5.95
CA GLU A 40 6.11 1.41 5.87
C GLU A 40 7.61 1.13 5.69
N GLN A 41 8.16 0.12 6.37
CA GLN A 41 9.54 -0.32 6.18
C GLN A 41 9.78 -0.80 4.74
N VAL A 42 8.93 -1.68 4.22
CA VAL A 42 9.01 -2.19 2.84
C VAL A 42 8.95 -1.05 1.83
N ARG A 43 8.03 -0.11 2.01
CA ARG A 43 7.90 1.09 1.17
C ARG A 43 9.19 1.93 1.20
N ALA A 44 9.70 2.21 2.40
CA ALA A 44 10.92 3.01 2.56
C ALA A 44 12.13 2.38 1.87
N VAL A 45 12.31 1.05 2.00
CA VAL A 45 13.39 0.32 1.34
C VAL A 45 13.27 0.37 -0.18
N ALA A 46 12.05 0.21 -0.74
CA ALA A 46 11.84 0.28 -2.18
C ALA A 46 12.12 1.69 -2.74
N LEU A 47 11.71 2.75 -2.03
CA LEU A 47 12.01 4.13 -2.42
C LEU A 47 13.52 4.39 -2.43
N LYS A 48 14.22 4.03 -1.35
CA LYS A 48 15.69 4.17 -1.27
C LYS A 48 16.40 3.35 -2.33
N ALA A 49 15.90 2.15 -2.66
CA ALA A 49 16.48 1.34 -3.74
C ALA A 49 16.38 2.05 -5.10
N ALA A 50 15.20 2.60 -5.42
CA ALA A 50 15.01 3.35 -6.66
C ALA A 50 15.88 4.62 -6.71
N GLU A 51 16.01 5.34 -5.61
CA GLU A 51 16.91 6.50 -5.48
C GLU A 51 18.38 6.11 -5.66
N LEU A 52 18.82 5.01 -5.06
CA LEU A 52 20.19 4.52 -5.19
C LEU A 52 20.53 4.15 -6.63
N ILE A 53 19.60 3.49 -7.35
CA ILE A 53 19.75 3.19 -8.76
C ILE A 53 19.85 4.48 -9.58
N ALA A 54 18.95 5.44 -9.33
CA ALA A 54 18.96 6.72 -10.05
C ALA A 54 20.26 7.51 -9.84
N ALA A 55 20.79 7.49 -8.62
CA ALA A 55 21.97 8.27 -8.25
C ALA A 55 23.30 7.62 -8.65
N ARG A 56 23.41 6.27 -8.61
CA ARG A 56 24.67 5.55 -8.76
C ARG A 56 24.69 4.52 -9.89
N GLY A 57 23.59 4.35 -10.59
CA GLY A 57 23.43 3.33 -11.61
C GLY A 57 23.12 1.93 -11.04
N LEU A 58 22.61 1.06 -11.92
CA LEU A 58 22.15 -0.27 -11.56
C LEU A 58 23.25 -1.17 -11.00
N GLU A 59 24.46 -1.14 -11.58
CA GLU A 59 25.58 -2.02 -11.18
C GLU A 59 26.00 -1.76 -9.73
N ALA A 60 26.22 -0.49 -9.37
CA ALA A 60 26.60 -0.10 -8.02
C ALA A 60 25.50 -0.41 -7.00
N ALA A 61 24.22 -0.19 -7.37
CA ALA A 61 23.08 -0.51 -6.54
C ALA A 61 22.91 -2.02 -6.35
N ALA A 62 23.08 -2.82 -7.41
CA ALA A 62 22.98 -4.29 -7.35
C ALA A 62 23.99 -4.89 -6.36
N ALA A 63 25.20 -4.33 -6.28
CA ALA A 63 26.20 -4.76 -5.29
C ALA A 63 25.72 -4.54 -3.85
N ALA A 64 24.95 -3.47 -3.57
CA ALA A 64 24.34 -3.23 -2.26
C ALA A 64 23.15 -4.16 -2.01
N PHE A 65 22.31 -4.41 -3.02
CA PHE A 65 21.11 -5.24 -2.90
C PHE A 65 21.39 -6.73 -2.70
N ASN A 66 22.54 -7.21 -3.15
CA ASN A 66 22.95 -8.60 -2.98
C ASN A 66 23.66 -8.89 -1.64
N ARG A 67 24.09 -7.86 -0.89
CA ARG A 67 24.70 -8.02 0.43
C ARG A 67 23.67 -7.95 1.53
N ASP A 68 23.88 -8.70 2.61
CA ASP A 68 23.07 -8.58 3.81
C ASP A 68 23.18 -7.17 4.41
N GLY A 69 22.06 -6.60 4.83
CA GLY A 69 21.95 -5.24 5.34
C GLY A 69 20.60 -4.62 5.05
N GLU A 70 20.55 -3.30 4.86
CA GLU A 70 19.32 -2.53 4.70
C GLU A 70 18.42 -3.04 3.55
N PHE A 71 19.01 -3.49 2.44
CA PHE A 71 18.29 -3.91 1.25
C PHE A 71 18.02 -5.42 1.16
N LYS A 72 18.61 -6.20 2.07
CA LYS A 72 18.43 -7.65 2.12
C LYS A 72 18.69 -8.17 3.53
N HIS A 73 17.63 -8.67 4.18
CA HIS A 73 17.72 -9.36 5.47
C HIS A 73 16.50 -10.26 5.68
N GLY A 74 16.71 -11.49 6.15
CA GLY A 74 15.64 -12.46 6.29
C GLY A 74 14.88 -12.70 4.99
N ALA A 75 13.57 -12.50 5.01
CA ALA A 75 12.71 -12.61 3.85
C ALA A 75 12.59 -11.31 3.02
N LEU A 76 13.13 -10.18 3.53
CA LEU A 76 13.13 -8.92 2.82
C LEU A 76 14.30 -8.84 1.84
N TYR A 77 14.03 -8.49 0.60
CA TYR A 77 15.04 -8.24 -0.44
C TYR A 77 14.49 -7.31 -1.52
N VAL A 78 15.41 -6.54 -2.12
CA VAL A 78 15.11 -5.71 -3.29
C VAL A 78 15.20 -6.54 -4.56
N THR A 79 14.17 -6.48 -5.40
CA THR A 79 14.20 -7.01 -6.76
C THR A 79 14.14 -5.85 -7.74
N VAL A 80 14.86 -5.99 -8.88
CA VAL A 80 14.81 -5.02 -9.97
C VAL A 80 14.53 -5.75 -11.28
N ILE A 81 13.57 -5.23 -12.04
CA ILE A 81 13.26 -5.65 -13.41
C ILE A 81 13.30 -4.46 -14.37
N ASP A 82 13.48 -4.73 -15.65
CA ASP A 82 13.19 -3.73 -16.68
C ASP A 82 11.73 -3.81 -17.14
N PHE A 83 11.30 -2.86 -18.00
CA PHE A 83 9.93 -2.85 -18.52
C PHE A 83 9.64 -3.93 -19.57
N ALA A 84 10.65 -4.71 -20.00
CA ALA A 84 10.46 -5.95 -20.74
C ALA A 84 10.19 -7.15 -19.82
N GLY A 85 10.25 -6.95 -18.50
CA GLY A 85 10.02 -7.99 -17.50
C GLY A 85 11.21 -8.93 -17.34
N VAL A 86 12.45 -8.43 -17.49
CA VAL A 86 13.67 -9.19 -17.29
C VAL A 86 14.27 -8.86 -15.93
N TRP A 87 14.63 -9.88 -15.15
CA TRP A 87 15.32 -9.67 -13.88
C TRP A 87 16.70 -9.03 -14.09
N LYS A 88 16.91 -7.92 -13.43
CA LYS A 88 18.21 -7.23 -13.34
C LYS A 88 18.90 -7.45 -12.00
N VAL A 89 18.10 -7.59 -10.92
CA VAL A 89 18.57 -7.98 -9.58
C VAL A 89 17.53 -8.92 -8.97
N TYR A 90 17.97 -10.08 -8.49
CA TYR A 90 17.14 -11.02 -7.77
C TYR A 90 17.96 -11.79 -6.73
N PRO A 91 18.15 -11.25 -5.51
CA PRO A 91 19.03 -11.80 -4.49
C PRO A 91 18.75 -13.25 -4.07
N PRO A 92 17.48 -13.72 -3.99
CA PRO A 92 17.23 -15.13 -3.64
C PRO A 92 17.81 -16.14 -4.65
N ARG A 93 17.98 -15.70 -5.91
CA ARG A 93 18.53 -16.56 -6.98
C ARG A 93 19.31 -15.72 -8.01
N PRO A 94 20.54 -15.32 -7.72
CA PRO A 94 21.34 -14.45 -8.60
C PRO A 94 21.53 -15.02 -10.01
N ALA A 95 21.57 -16.34 -10.16
CA ALA A 95 21.63 -17.01 -11.48
C ALA A 95 20.38 -16.76 -12.36
N GLY A 96 19.30 -16.20 -11.81
CA GLY A 96 18.11 -15.80 -12.57
C GLY A 96 18.22 -14.44 -13.25
N VAL A 97 19.26 -13.67 -12.99
CA VAL A 97 19.49 -12.38 -13.66
C VAL A 97 19.62 -12.58 -15.17
N GLY A 98 18.90 -11.72 -15.92
CA GLY A 98 18.82 -11.83 -17.39
C GLY A 98 17.67 -12.71 -17.90
N VAL A 99 16.98 -13.45 -17.02
CA VAL A 99 15.80 -14.26 -17.40
C VAL A 99 14.56 -13.38 -17.48
N SER A 100 13.78 -13.55 -18.56
CA SER A 100 12.46 -12.92 -18.68
C SER A 100 11.44 -13.63 -17.80
N VAL A 101 10.74 -12.86 -16.99
CA VAL A 101 9.71 -13.31 -16.06
C VAL A 101 8.34 -12.70 -16.36
N ILE A 102 8.20 -12.08 -17.53
CA ILE A 102 6.98 -11.35 -17.93
C ILE A 102 5.71 -12.22 -17.90
N ASN A 103 5.84 -13.51 -18.11
CA ASN A 103 4.73 -14.47 -18.15
C ASN A 103 4.61 -15.33 -16.88
N VAL A 104 5.37 -15.00 -15.83
CA VAL A 104 5.29 -15.75 -14.58
C VAL A 104 3.97 -15.46 -13.88
N LYS A 105 3.30 -16.54 -13.50
CA LYS A 105 2.06 -16.52 -12.73
C LYS A 105 2.28 -17.07 -11.33
N ASP A 106 1.47 -16.59 -10.41
CA ASP A 106 1.35 -17.23 -9.10
C ASP A 106 0.46 -18.49 -9.17
N PRO A 107 0.34 -19.28 -8.07
CA PRO A 107 -0.51 -20.45 -8.04
C PRO A 107 -1.99 -20.19 -8.32
N ASP A 108 -2.45 -18.95 -8.10
CA ASP A 108 -3.83 -18.54 -8.33
C ASP A 108 -4.04 -18.02 -9.78
N GLY A 109 -2.99 -18.07 -10.62
CA GLY A 109 -3.02 -17.68 -12.04
C GLY A 109 -2.82 -16.19 -12.30
N ARG A 110 -2.44 -15.40 -11.28
CA ARG A 110 -2.20 -13.95 -11.41
C ARG A 110 -0.91 -13.68 -12.19
N ASP A 111 -0.95 -12.73 -13.10
CA ASP A 111 0.20 -12.29 -13.89
C ASP A 111 1.08 -11.30 -13.10
N ILE A 112 1.89 -11.80 -12.15
CA ILE A 112 2.63 -11.03 -11.17
C ILE A 112 3.40 -9.86 -11.77
N VAL A 113 4.24 -10.16 -12.78
CA VAL A 113 5.15 -9.16 -13.36
C VAL A 113 4.39 -8.13 -14.19
N ARG A 114 3.31 -8.53 -14.86
CA ARG A 114 2.45 -7.60 -15.60
C ARG A 114 1.75 -6.63 -14.65
N ASP A 115 1.26 -7.10 -13.51
CA ASP A 115 0.64 -6.26 -12.48
C ASP A 115 1.66 -5.26 -11.91
N ILE A 116 2.88 -5.70 -11.58
CA ILE A 116 3.99 -4.83 -11.13
C ILE A 116 4.30 -3.75 -12.18
N LEU A 117 4.43 -4.14 -13.45
CA LEU A 117 4.74 -3.20 -14.53
C LEU A 117 3.58 -2.23 -14.82
N SER A 118 2.32 -2.67 -14.68
CA SER A 118 1.15 -1.78 -14.79
C SER A 118 1.21 -0.68 -13.73
N VAL A 119 1.37 -1.06 -12.46
CA VAL A 119 1.51 -0.09 -11.36
C VAL A 119 2.65 0.90 -11.62
N ALA A 120 3.82 0.40 -12.06
CA ALA A 120 4.97 1.25 -12.35
C ALA A 120 4.75 2.21 -13.53
N ARG A 121 3.97 1.81 -14.56
CA ARG A 121 3.63 2.65 -15.71
C ARG A 121 2.57 3.69 -15.36
N ASP A 122 1.51 3.27 -14.70
CA ASP A 122 0.30 4.06 -14.54
C ASP A 122 0.41 5.08 -13.40
N ALA A 123 1.01 4.66 -12.26
CA ALA A 123 1.13 5.47 -11.05
C ALA A 123 2.57 5.79 -10.63
N GLY A 124 3.55 5.11 -11.23
CA GLY A 124 4.96 5.24 -10.83
C GLY A 124 5.31 4.51 -9.55
N GLU A 125 4.36 4.27 -8.66
CA GLU A 125 4.52 3.49 -7.43
C GLU A 125 3.17 2.94 -6.95
N GLY A 126 3.21 1.91 -6.12
CA GLY A 126 2.01 1.33 -5.52
C GLY A 126 2.23 -0.07 -4.98
N TRP A 127 1.13 -0.68 -4.52
CA TRP A 127 1.14 -2.01 -3.93
C TRP A 127 0.57 -3.05 -4.88
N VAL A 128 1.20 -4.25 -4.88
CA VAL A 128 0.73 -5.45 -5.61
C VAL A 128 0.74 -6.63 -4.64
N GLU A 129 -0.30 -7.44 -4.69
CA GLU A 129 -0.44 -8.64 -3.85
C GLU A 129 -0.47 -9.88 -4.73
N TYR A 130 0.29 -10.92 -4.33
CA TYR A 130 0.40 -12.20 -5.02
C TYR A 130 0.96 -13.26 -4.08
N ARG A 131 1.09 -14.50 -4.53
CA ARG A 131 1.77 -15.56 -3.76
C ARG A 131 3.12 -15.87 -4.36
N TRP A 132 4.14 -15.97 -3.51
CA TRP A 132 5.50 -16.21 -3.97
C TRP A 132 6.28 -17.10 -3.00
N LEU A 133 7.34 -17.75 -3.52
CA LEU A 133 8.26 -18.54 -2.70
C LEU A 133 8.99 -17.62 -1.70
N ASN A 134 8.77 -17.86 -0.42
CA ASN A 134 9.48 -17.19 0.65
C ASN A 134 10.83 -17.87 0.86
N PRO A 135 11.99 -17.17 0.66
CA PRO A 135 13.31 -17.78 0.77
C PRO A 135 13.67 -18.17 2.21
N ALA A 136 12.97 -17.64 3.22
CA ALA A 136 13.24 -17.97 4.61
C ALA A 136 12.52 -19.24 5.08
N SER A 137 11.33 -19.55 4.53
CA SER A 137 10.54 -20.73 4.90
C SER A 137 10.54 -21.84 3.84
N ASP A 138 11.03 -21.55 2.62
CA ASP A 138 10.95 -22.40 1.43
C ASP A 138 9.50 -22.80 1.06
N ARG A 139 8.53 -21.92 1.34
CA ARG A 139 7.11 -22.13 1.09
C ARG A 139 6.53 -21.02 0.22
N ILE A 140 5.49 -21.34 -0.55
CA ILE A 140 4.70 -20.34 -1.26
C ILE A 140 3.74 -19.69 -0.27
N GLU A 141 3.92 -18.39 -0.04
CA GLU A 141 3.17 -17.62 0.94
C GLU A 141 2.58 -16.35 0.30
N PRO A 142 1.51 -15.79 0.88
CA PRO A 142 1.01 -14.48 0.49
C PRO A 142 2.11 -13.42 0.65
N LYS A 143 2.20 -12.53 -0.34
CA LYS A 143 3.20 -11.46 -0.37
C LYS A 143 2.56 -10.16 -0.81
N THR A 144 2.74 -9.11 -0.01
CA THR A 144 2.38 -7.73 -0.36
C THR A 144 3.65 -6.99 -0.77
N THR A 145 3.70 -6.46 -1.98
CA THR A 145 4.92 -5.87 -2.57
C THR A 145 4.70 -4.40 -2.90
N PHE A 146 5.59 -3.54 -2.45
CA PHE A 146 5.66 -2.15 -2.91
C PHE A 146 6.56 -2.03 -4.13
N VAL A 147 6.02 -1.39 -5.15
CA VAL A 147 6.63 -1.17 -6.46
C VAL A 147 7.03 0.29 -6.60
N LYS A 148 8.22 0.56 -7.12
CA LYS A 148 8.68 1.91 -7.44
C LYS A 148 9.38 1.93 -8.80
N ARG A 149 8.88 2.75 -9.72
CA ARG A 149 9.59 3.07 -10.96
C ARG A 149 10.85 3.88 -10.62
N VAL A 150 11.96 3.52 -11.22
CA VAL A 150 13.21 4.28 -11.09
C VAL A 150 13.11 5.56 -11.93
N PRO A 151 13.33 6.75 -11.35
CA PRO A 151 13.27 8.01 -12.09
C PRO A 151 14.26 8.03 -13.25
N GLY A 152 13.80 8.43 -14.44
CA GLY A 152 14.63 8.60 -15.63
C GLY A 152 15.22 7.32 -16.23
N GLN A 153 14.82 6.13 -15.73
CA GLN A 153 15.34 4.85 -16.22
C GLN A 153 14.21 3.87 -16.57
N ASP A 154 14.51 2.91 -17.43
CA ASP A 154 13.58 1.83 -17.81
C ASP A 154 13.65 0.66 -16.82
N LEU A 155 13.57 0.98 -15.52
CA LEU A 155 13.74 0.06 -14.41
C LEU A 155 12.64 0.23 -13.36
N VAL A 156 12.31 -0.87 -12.69
CA VAL A 156 11.37 -0.94 -11.58
C VAL A 156 12.02 -1.69 -10.42
N ALA A 157 12.13 -1.02 -9.27
CA ALA A 157 12.53 -1.64 -8.01
C ALA A 157 11.30 -2.01 -7.20
N TYR A 158 11.31 -3.16 -6.54
CA TYR A 158 10.23 -3.58 -5.67
C TYR A 158 10.70 -4.44 -4.50
N VAL A 159 10.00 -4.33 -3.40
CA VAL A 159 10.27 -5.03 -2.14
C VAL A 159 8.97 -5.57 -1.59
N GLY A 160 8.98 -6.76 -1.02
CA GLY A 160 7.77 -7.39 -0.51
C GLY A 160 7.88 -7.88 0.92
N LEU A 161 6.71 -7.91 1.58
CA LEU A 161 6.46 -8.46 2.89
C LEU A 161 5.68 -9.78 2.71
N TYR A 162 6.11 -10.84 3.37
CA TYR A 162 5.39 -12.12 3.44
C TYR A 162 4.48 -12.18 4.67
N HIS A 163 3.35 -12.91 4.56
CA HIS A 163 2.34 -13.06 5.61
C HIS A 163 2.16 -14.52 6.02
#